data_cdc1d26313bec234e02bc38a28d2dd1b
#
_entry.id   cdc1d26313bec234e02bc38a28d2dd1b
#
_cell.length_a   1.000
_cell.length_b   1.000
_cell.length_c   1.000
_cell.angle_alpha   90.00
_cell.angle_beta   90.00
_cell.angle_gamma   90.00
#
_symmetry.space_group_name_H-M   'P 1'
#
loop_
_entity.id
_entity.type
_entity.pdbx_description
1 polymer ?
#
loop_
_entity_poly.entity_id
_entity_poly.type
_entity_poly.pdbx_seq_one_letter_code
_entity_poly.pdbx_strand_id
1 'polypeptide(L)'
;MSLGTDDSCTVLSLKLYKMKTFCRNGVLMHSSAPTTDANAQGEWQLAITTKSVYKECIEEENRHKWIESEKAGYDLGEGCIRQWVRKHWTGYLRARWVEHLQGKCFWVELDRGDFGLLEREFKDEKELLDSILDQLKAGKENLHVILWAIEAHIPTAPVLQILTALNVNSRRLSHRFDGV
;
A
#
# COMPACT_ATOMS: atom_id res chain seq x y z
N MET A 1 -28.32 -28.35 1.93
CA MET A 1 -28.32 -27.01 2.54
C MET A 1 -26.91 -26.45 2.32
N SER A 2 -26.77 -25.62 1.29
CA SER A 2 -25.50 -25.08 0.85
C SER A 2 -25.37 -23.65 1.42
N LEU A 3 -24.37 -23.42 2.27
CA LEU A 3 -24.03 -22.09 2.75
C LEU A 3 -23.06 -21.46 1.74
N GLY A 4 -23.60 -20.57 0.92
CA GLY A 4 -22.80 -19.72 0.05
C GLY A 4 -22.08 -18.65 0.89
N THR A 5 -20.76 -18.65 0.87
CA THR A 5 -19.93 -17.59 1.43
C THR A 5 -19.87 -16.46 0.41
N ASP A 6 -20.47 -15.33 0.77
CA ASP A 6 -20.43 -14.09 -0.02
C ASP A 6 -19.02 -13.45 0.04
N ASP A 7 -18.16 -13.81 -0.92
CA ASP A 7 -16.86 -13.17 -1.16
C ASP A 7 -16.95 -11.78 -1.83
N SER A 8 -18.17 -11.28 -2.01
CA SER A 8 -18.43 -10.01 -2.74
C SER A 8 -17.91 -8.76 -2.05
N CYS A 9 -17.75 -8.79 -0.72
CA CYS A 9 -17.36 -7.61 0.06
C CYS A 9 -15.85 -7.29 -0.03
N THR A 10 -15.01 -8.31 -0.16
CA THR A 10 -13.55 -8.18 -0.22
C THR A 10 -13.08 -7.56 -1.54
N VAL A 11 -13.74 -7.90 -2.63
CA VAL A 11 -13.39 -7.41 -3.98
C VAL A 11 -13.82 -5.95 -4.18
N LEU A 12 -14.91 -5.50 -3.54
CA LEU A 12 -15.37 -4.11 -3.61
C LEU A 12 -14.47 -3.16 -2.81
N SER A 13 -13.95 -3.58 -1.66
CA SER A 13 -13.01 -2.77 -0.86
C SER A 13 -11.68 -2.53 -1.59
N LEU A 14 -11.17 -3.56 -2.29
CA LEU A 14 -9.97 -3.43 -3.12
C LEU A 14 -10.20 -2.62 -4.41
N LYS A 15 -11.40 -2.67 -5.00
CA LYS A 15 -11.74 -1.85 -6.18
C LYS A 15 -11.89 -0.36 -5.83
N LEU A 16 -12.44 -0.02 -4.67
CA LEU A 16 -12.52 1.37 -4.19
C LEU A 16 -11.12 1.92 -3.83
N TYR A 17 -10.22 1.06 -3.37
CA TYR A 17 -8.82 1.42 -3.13
C TYR A 17 -8.08 1.81 -4.43
N LYS A 18 -8.36 1.15 -5.57
CA LYS A 18 -7.76 1.49 -6.88
C LYS A 18 -8.26 2.82 -7.48
N MET A 19 -9.42 3.33 -7.08
CA MET A 19 -10.03 4.48 -7.75
C MET A 19 -9.71 5.86 -7.13
N LYS A 20 -9.01 5.97 -6.00
CA LYS A 20 -8.80 7.27 -5.32
C LYS A 20 -7.35 7.65 -5.01
N THR A 21 -6.37 7.04 -5.66
CA THR A 21 -4.98 7.56 -5.63
C THR A 21 -4.74 8.57 -6.77
N PHE A 22 -5.78 9.32 -7.16
CA PHE A 22 -5.61 10.42 -8.12
C PHE A 22 -5.38 11.71 -7.34
N CYS A 23 -4.14 12.16 -7.30
CA CYS A 23 -3.74 13.45 -6.75
C CYS A 23 -4.55 14.59 -7.35
N ARG A 24 -5.31 15.29 -6.52
CA ARG A 24 -5.90 16.56 -6.87
C ARG A 24 -4.86 17.66 -6.67
N ASN A 25 -4.08 17.96 -7.71
CA ASN A 25 -3.30 19.19 -7.76
C ASN A 25 -4.22 20.34 -8.21
N GLY A 26 -4.68 21.12 -7.23
CA GLY A 26 -5.29 22.43 -7.48
C GLY A 26 -4.20 23.49 -7.41
N VAL A 27 -3.68 23.91 -8.55
CA VAL A 27 -2.78 25.07 -8.65
C VAL A 27 -3.61 26.32 -8.89
N LEU A 28 -3.63 27.24 -7.93
CA LEU A 28 -4.08 28.62 -8.14
C LEU A 28 -2.93 29.41 -8.76
N MET A 29 -3.14 29.87 -9.97
CA MET A 29 -2.25 30.80 -10.67
C MET A 29 -2.36 32.20 -10.06
N HIS A 30 -1.26 32.74 -9.53
CA HIS A 30 -1.06 34.19 -9.43
C HIS A 30 0.12 34.60 -10.29
N SER A 31 -0.19 35.44 -11.23
CA SER A 31 0.70 36.08 -12.18
C SER A 31 1.54 37.17 -11.48
N SER A 32 2.86 37.11 -11.60
CA SER A 32 3.76 38.28 -11.62
C SER A 32 5.04 37.89 -12.34
N ALA A 33 5.41 38.69 -13.33
CA ALA A 33 6.50 38.49 -14.26
C ALA A 33 7.86 39.00 -13.69
N PRO A 34 8.98 38.95 -14.44
CA PRO A 34 10.18 38.22 -14.03
C PRO A 34 11.33 39.13 -13.61
N THR A 35 12.17 38.69 -12.70
CA THR A 35 13.53 39.18 -12.56
C THR A 35 14.51 38.05 -12.86
N THR A 36 15.38 38.35 -13.80
CA THR A 36 16.48 37.56 -14.32
C THR A 36 17.54 37.40 -13.22
N ASP A 37 17.83 36.17 -12.79
CA ASP A 37 19.11 35.81 -12.24
C ASP A 37 19.47 34.39 -12.66
N ALA A 38 20.57 34.30 -13.39
CA ALA A 38 21.14 33.07 -13.92
C ALA A 38 21.90 32.33 -12.80
N ASN A 39 21.26 31.29 -12.24
CA ASN A 39 21.98 30.12 -11.72
C ASN A 39 20.95 28.99 -11.44
N ALA A 40 20.33 28.48 -12.49
CA ALA A 40 19.41 27.39 -12.41
C ALA A 40 20.13 26.07 -12.74
N GLN A 41 20.92 25.55 -11.82
CA GLN A 41 21.08 24.10 -11.72
C GLN A 41 19.78 23.58 -11.08
N GLY A 42 18.83 23.22 -11.96
CA GLY A 42 17.53 22.70 -11.56
C GLY A 42 17.69 21.31 -10.96
N GLU A 43 17.84 21.24 -9.66
CA GLU A 43 17.59 20.05 -8.87
C GLU A 43 16.10 19.75 -8.90
N TRP A 44 15.69 18.92 -9.85
CA TRP A 44 14.39 18.27 -9.81
C TRP A 44 14.41 17.19 -8.71
N GLN A 45 14.50 17.61 -7.46
CA GLN A 45 14.21 16.73 -6.33
C GLN A 45 12.72 16.46 -6.39
N LEU A 46 12.36 15.26 -6.88
CA LEU A 46 11.03 14.70 -6.63
C LEU A 46 10.82 14.73 -5.12
N ALA A 47 9.96 15.61 -4.66
CA ALA A 47 9.65 15.73 -3.23
C ALA A 47 9.07 14.37 -2.77
N ILE A 48 9.87 13.61 -2.03
CA ILE A 48 9.45 12.33 -1.46
C ILE A 48 8.29 12.61 -0.52
N THR A 49 7.13 12.04 -0.81
CA THR A 49 5.98 12.15 0.08
C THR A 49 6.23 11.36 1.36
N THR A 50 6.33 12.05 2.48
CA THR A 50 6.50 11.45 3.81
C THR A 50 5.15 11.35 4.50
N LYS A 51 4.81 10.16 5.02
CA LYS A 51 3.54 9.87 5.69
C LYS A 51 3.74 9.03 6.95
N SER A 52 2.75 9.08 7.86
CA SER A 52 2.64 8.21 9.01
C SER A 52 1.61 7.12 8.76
N VAL A 53 1.98 5.86 9.00
CA VAL A 53 1.08 4.71 8.88
C VAL A 53 -0.14 4.87 9.77
N TYR A 54 0.08 5.28 11.03
CA TYR A 54 -1.01 5.43 12.01
C TYR A 54 -1.94 6.59 11.68
N LYS A 55 -1.42 7.71 11.21
CA LYS A 55 -2.23 8.86 10.84
C LYS A 55 -3.16 8.54 9.68
N GLU A 56 -2.63 7.98 8.62
CA GLU A 56 -3.42 7.57 7.45
C GLU A 56 -4.40 6.43 7.80
N CYS A 57 -4.01 5.54 8.74
CA CYS A 57 -4.89 4.48 9.22
C CYS A 57 -6.16 5.04 9.88
N ILE A 58 -6.04 6.06 10.73
CA ILE A 58 -7.19 6.70 11.38
C ILE A 58 -8.16 7.28 10.34
N GLU A 59 -7.66 7.83 9.24
CA GLU A 59 -8.50 8.34 8.16
C GLU A 59 -9.26 7.21 7.45
N GLU A 60 -8.60 6.07 7.19
CA GLU A 60 -9.25 4.89 6.59
C GLU A 60 -10.29 4.26 7.52
N GLU A 61 -9.99 4.14 8.81
CA GLU A 61 -10.92 3.66 9.83
C GLU A 61 -12.19 4.52 9.91
N ASN A 62 -12.02 5.84 9.96
CA ASN A 62 -13.12 6.78 10.03
C ASN A 62 -13.97 6.73 8.75
N ARG A 63 -13.33 6.60 7.59
CA ARG A 63 -14.02 6.44 6.31
C ARG A 63 -14.84 5.16 6.28
N HIS A 64 -14.25 4.04 6.73
CA HIS A 64 -14.97 2.76 6.81
C HIS A 64 -16.15 2.85 7.76
N LYS A 65 -15.94 3.37 8.99
CA LYS A 65 -16.99 3.58 9.97
C LYS A 65 -18.14 4.42 9.40
N TRP A 66 -17.83 5.51 8.71
CA TRP A 66 -18.84 6.37 8.09
C TRP A 66 -19.68 5.60 7.06
N ILE A 67 -19.02 4.89 6.13
CA ILE A 67 -19.69 4.11 5.08
C ILE A 67 -20.62 3.03 5.68
N GLU A 68 -20.13 2.29 6.68
CA GLU A 68 -20.92 1.22 7.30
C GLU A 68 -22.07 1.77 8.17
N SER A 69 -21.87 2.92 8.83
CA SER A 69 -22.93 3.60 9.59
C SER A 69 -24.02 4.14 8.68
N GLU A 70 -23.67 4.71 7.52
CA GLU A 70 -24.65 5.12 6.50
C GLU A 70 -25.51 3.95 6.03
N LYS A 71 -24.90 2.78 5.77
CA LYS A 71 -25.63 1.57 5.38
C LYS A 71 -26.56 1.05 6.48
N ALA A 72 -26.14 1.18 7.75
CA ALA A 72 -26.91 0.73 8.90
C ALA A 72 -28.02 1.71 9.32
N GLY A 73 -27.93 2.99 8.94
CA GLY A 73 -28.82 4.05 9.35
C GLY A 73 -28.59 4.57 10.78
N TYR A 74 -27.49 4.18 11.42
CA TYR A 74 -27.07 4.67 12.75
C TYR A 74 -25.56 4.57 12.95
N ASP A 75 -24.98 5.29 13.92
CA ASP A 75 -23.54 5.22 14.21
C ASP A 75 -23.14 3.88 14.83
N LEU A 76 -22.28 3.12 14.12
CA LEU A 76 -21.76 1.83 14.56
C LEU A 76 -20.64 1.94 15.62
N GLY A 77 -20.16 3.16 15.91
CA GLY A 77 -19.17 3.41 16.94
C GLY A 77 -17.82 2.71 16.71
N GLU A 78 -17.10 2.45 17.80
CA GLU A 78 -15.78 1.79 17.76
C GLU A 78 -15.83 0.31 17.35
N GLY A 79 -16.96 -0.33 17.52
CA GLY A 79 -17.14 -1.74 17.12
C GLY A 79 -16.83 -1.97 15.64
N CYS A 80 -17.26 -1.05 14.79
CA CYS A 80 -16.98 -1.07 13.36
C CYS A 80 -15.49 -0.89 13.07
N ILE A 81 -14.81 0.01 13.79
CA ILE A 81 -13.35 0.22 13.65
C ILE A 81 -12.59 -1.05 14.04
N ARG A 82 -12.92 -1.67 15.19
CA ARG A 82 -12.29 -2.93 15.62
C ARG A 82 -12.50 -4.06 14.60
N GLN A 83 -13.64 -4.10 13.93
CA GLN A 83 -13.90 -5.06 12.86
C GLN A 83 -13.02 -4.78 11.64
N TRP A 84 -12.87 -3.52 11.25
CA TRP A 84 -11.98 -3.12 10.16
C TRP A 84 -10.54 -3.52 10.47
N VAL A 85 -10.02 -3.24 11.65
CA VAL A 85 -8.67 -3.60 12.08
C VAL A 85 -8.44 -5.11 11.94
N ARG A 86 -9.33 -5.93 12.50
CA ARG A 86 -9.22 -7.40 12.40
C ARG A 86 -9.17 -7.92 10.96
N LYS A 87 -9.91 -7.28 10.06
CA LYS A 87 -10.03 -7.73 8.66
C LYS A 87 -8.96 -7.12 7.74
N HIS A 88 -8.56 -5.89 7.97
CA HIS A 88 -7.84 -5.11 6.96
C HIS A 88 -6.46 -4.64 7.40
N TRP A 89 -6.15 -4.58 8.70
CA TRP A 89 -4.90 -4.01 9.21
C TRP A 89 -3.65 -4.66 8.58
N THR A 90 -3.58 -5.99 8.53
CA THR A 90 -2.43 -6.71 7.95
C THR A 90 -2.27 -6.40 6.47
N GLY A 91 -3.36 -6.37 5.71
CA GLY A 91 -3.33 -6.03 4.28
C GLY A 91 -2.95 -4.57 4.04
N TYR A 92 -3.46 -3.67 4.89
CA TYR A 92 -3.11 -2.25 4.88
C TYR A 92 -1.61 -2.04 5.11
N LEU A 93 -1.03 -2.64 6.16
CA LEU A 93 0.40 -2.58 6.44
C LEU A 93 1.24 -3.12 5.29
N ARG A 94 0.85 -4.27 4.73
CA ARG A 94 1.54 -4.87 3.59
C ARG A 94 1.58 -3.93 2.38
N ALA A 95 0.48 -3.26 2.08
CA ALA A 95 0.42 -2.29 0.98
C ALA A 95 1.36 -1.10 1.22
N ARG A 96 1.36 -0.52 2.43
CA ARG A 96 2.26 0.59 2.80
C ARG A 96 3.72 0.18 2.78
N TRP A 97 4.01 -1.04 3.24
CA TRP A 97 5.35 -1.61 3.17
C TRP A 97 5.87 -1.74 1.73
N VAL A 98 5.05 -2.27 0.83
CA VAL A 98 5.41 -2.37 -0.59
C VAL A 98 5.63 -0.98 -1.22
N GLU A 99 4.78 0.01 -0.93
CA GLU A 99 4.97 1.40 -1.38
C GLU A 99 6.30 1.99 -0.88
N HIS A 100 6.68 1.71 0.37
CA HIS A 100 7.93 2.15 0.97
C HIS A 100 9.14 1.53 0.25
N LEU A 101 9.14 0.23 0.06
CA LEU A 101 10.21 -0.48 -0.64
C LEU A 101 10.31 -0.09 -2.12
N GLN A 102 9.21 0.31 -2.75
CA GLN A 102 9.20 0.85 -4.12
C GLN A 102 9.69 2.32 -4.19
N GLY A 103 9.98 2.97 -3.07
CA GLY A 103 10.37 4.39 -3.04
C GLY A 103 9.24 5.37 -3.41
N LYS A 104 7.98 4.93 -3.42
CA LYS A 104 6.80 5.74 -3.80
C LYS A 104 6.35 6.68 -2.71
N CYS A 105 6.41 6.21 -1.46
CA CYS A 105 6.02 6.97 -0.28
C CYS A 105 6.91 6.56 0.90
N PHE A 106 7.47 7.56 1.58
CA PHE A 106 8.26 7.32 2.79
C PHE A 106 7.33 7.17 3.99
N TRP A 107 7.23 5.95 4.52
CA TRP A 107 6.41 5.61 5.68
C TRP A 107 7.27 5.60 6.94
N VAL A 108 7.11 6.59 7.81
CA VAL A 108 8.00 6.87 8.95
C VAL A 108 8.17 5.65 9.87
N GLU A 109 7.08 4.97 10.20
CA GLU A 109 7.11 3.85 11.15
C GLU A 109 7.63 2.54 10.53
N LEU A 110 7.73 2.48 9.21
CA LEU A 110 8.20 1.30 8.49
C LEU A 110 9.69 1.36 8.16
N ASP A 111 10.28 2.57 8.13
CA ASP A 111 11.66 2.77 7.68
C ASP A 111 12.69 2.13 8.60
N ARG A 112 13.62 1.40 8.00
CA ARG A 112 14.83 0.84 8.60
C ARG A 112 16.04 1.02 7.67
N GLY A 113 16.02 2.04 6.84
CA GLY A 113 17.03 2.28 5.82
C GLY A 113 16.79 1.50 4.53
N ASP A 114 15.59 0.99 4.34
CA ASP A 114 15.18 0.14 3.22
C ASP A 114 14.23 0.86 2.22
N PHE A 115 14.03 2.17 2.37
CA PHE A 115 13.27 2.97 1.42
C PHE A 115 13.84 2.85 -0.01
N GLY A 116 12.97 2.51 -0.97
CA GLY A 116 13.36 2.34 -2.36
C GLY A 116 14.26 1.14 -2.65
N LEU A 117 14.34 0.16 -1.75
CA LEU A 117 15.19 -1.02 -1.88
C LEU A 117 14.91 -1.78 -3.18
N LEU A 118 13.63 -1.97 -3.54
CA LEU A 118 13.25 -2.75 -4.73
C LEU A 118 13.71 -2.10 -6.03
N GLU A 119 13.64 -0.78 -6.15
CA GLU A 119 14.12 -0.07 -7.33
C GLU A 119 15.66 -0.10 -7.45
N ARG A 120 16.38 -0.22 -6.32
CA ARG A 120 17.84 -0.30 -6.32
C ARG A 120 18.36 -1.70 -6.64
N GLU A 121 17.76 -2.72 -6.03
CA GLU A 121 18.29 -4.09 -6.10
C GLU A 121 17.77 -4.89 -7.29
N PHE A 122 16.54 -4.60 -7.76
CA PHE A 122 15.88 -5.38 -8.82
C PHE A 122 15.60 -4.55 -10.08
N LYS A 123 16.48 -3.59 -10.37
CA LYS A 123 16.34 -2.71 -11.52
C LYS A 123 16.31 -3.49 -12.84
N ASP A 124 17.11 -4.54 -12.94
CA ASP A 124 17.25 -5.35 -14.15
C ASP A 124 16.14 -6.43 -14.26
N GLU A 125 15.41 -6.69 -13.18
CA GLU A 125 14.35 -7.71 -13.09
C GLU A 125 12.95 -7.07 -12.92
N LYS A 126 12.78 -5.88 -13.46
CA LYS A 126 11.58 -5.06 -13.24
C LYS A 126 10.28 -5.76 -13.62
N GLU A 127 10.24 -6.45 -14.76
CA GLU A 127 9.04 -7.16 -15.22
C GLU A 127 8.63 -8.30 -14.26
N LEU A 128 9.62 -9.04 -13.77
CA LEU A 128 9.40 -10.09 -12.77
C LEU A 128 8.93 -9.49 -11.44
N LEU A 129 9.59 -8.42 -10.98
CA LEU A 129 9.22 -7.69 -9.77
C LEU A 129 7.77 -7.20 -9.85
N ASP A 130 7.37 -6.53 -10.93
CA ASP A 130 6.03 -6.01 -11.12
C ASP A 130 4.98 -7.14 -11.10
N SER A 131 5.28 -8.27 -11.76
CA SER A 131 4.42 -9.46 -11.75
C SER A 131 4.22 -10.03 -10.35
N ILE A 132 5.28 -10.11 -9.54
CA ILE A 132 5.22 -10.57 -8.16
C ILE A 132 4.41 -9.58 -7.30
N LEU A 133 4.67 -8.28 -7.44
CA LEU A 133 3.96 -7.24 -6.70
C LEU A 133 2.46 -7.24 -7.00
N ASP A 134 2.05 -7.46 -8.24
CA ASP A 134 0.64 -7.54 -8.61
C ASP A 134 -0.06 -8.76 -8.01
N GLN A 135 0.63 -9.88 -7.89
CA GLN A 135 0.10 -11.05 -7.18
C GLN A 135 -0.07 -10.78 -5.68
N LEU A 136 0.92 -10.14 -5.05
CA LEU A 136 0.84 -9.75 -3.63
C LEU A 136 -0.27 -8.73 -3.38
N LYS A 137 -0.48 -7.76 -4.28
CA LYS A 137 -1.60 -6.81 -4.23
C LYS A 137 -2.95 -7.49 -4.40
N ALA A 138 -3.01 -8.59 -5.16
CA ALA A 138 -4.20 -9.43 -5.29
C ALA A 138 -4.45 -10.32 -4.06
N GLY A 139 -3.63 -10.21 -3.00
CA GLY A 139 -3.78 -10.96 -1.74
C GLY A 139 -3.13 -12.35 -1.76
N LYS A 140 -2.34 -12.66 -2.78
CA LYS A 140 -1.61 -13.94 -2.80
C LYS A 140 -0.45 -13.93 -1.80
N GLU A 141 -0.16 -15.09 -1.24
CA GLU A 141 0.96 -15.31 -0.32
C GLU A 141 2.20 -15.81 -1.07
N ASN A 142 3.36 -15.78 -0.40
CA ASN A 142 4.64 -16.18 -1.00
C ASN A 142 4.59 -17.56 -1.66
N LEU A 143 3.89 -18.54 -1.06
CA LEU A 143 3.74 -19.88 -1.62
C LEU A 143 3.03 -19.86 -2.98
N HIS A 144 1.96 -19.05 -3.12
CA HIS A 144 1.24 -18.94 -4.39
C HIS A 144 2.12 -18.33 -5.48
N VAL A 145 2.98 -17.35 -5.12
CA VAL A 145 3.93 -16.74 -6.06
C VAL A 145 4.99 -17.77 -6.52
N ILE A 146 5.50 -18.59 -5.61
CA ILE A 146 6.47 -19.64 -5.92
C ILE A 146 5.84 -20.70 -6.85
N LEU A 147 4.63 -21.17 -6.54
CA LEU A 147 3.91 -22.14 -7.38
C LEU A 147 3.63 -21.58 -8.77
N TRP A 148 3.19 -20.32 -8.86
CA TRP A 148 3.02 -19.64 -10.13
C TRP A 148 4.32 -19.59 -10.96
N ALA A 149 5.45 -19.30 -10.32
CA ALA A 149 6.73 -19.24 -11.01
C ALA A 149 7.12 -20.62 -11.58
N ILE A 150 6.88 -21.70 -10.82
CA ILE A 150 7.13 -23.08 -11.26
C ILE A 150 6.23 -23.41 -12.45
N GLU A 151 4.93 -23.14 -12.37
CA GLU A 151 3.96 -23.37 -13.45
C GLU A 151 4.28 -22.58 -14.72
N ALA A 152 4.76 -21.35 -14.57
CA ALA A 152 5.17 -20.49 -15.68
C ALA A 152 6.60 -20.75 -16.18
N HIS A 153 7.30 -21.74 -15.64
CA HIS A 153 8.69 -22.11 -15.99
C HIS A 153 9.66 -20.94 -15.78
N ILE A 154 9.37 -20.05 -14.81
CA ILE A 154 10.25 -18.96 -14.42
C ILE A 154 11.29 -19.49 -13.43
N PRO A 155 12.58 -19.13 -13.57
CA PRO A 155 13.61 -19.50 -12.61
C PRO A 155 13.22 -19.08 -11.18
N THR A 156 13.21 -20.03 -10.24
CA THR A 156 12.78 -19.76 -8.86
C THR A 156 13.78 -18.95 -8.06
N ALA A 157 15.05 -18.96 -8.42
CA ALA A 157 16.10 -18.23 -7.68
C ALA A 157 15.83 -16.71 -7.60
N PRO A 158 15.61 -15.97 -8.70
CA PRO A 158 15.28 -14.54 -8.62
C PRO A 158 13.95 -14.28 -7.93
N VAL A 159 12.95 -15.17 -8.08
CA VAL A 159 11.67 -15.05 -7.34
C VAL A 159 11.89 -15.11 -5.84
N LEU A 160 12.71 -16.07 -5.36
CA LEU A 160 13.04 -16.19 -3.94
C LEU A 160 13.84 -15.00 -3.42
N GLN A 161 14.74 -14.44 -4.22
CA GLN A 161 15.49 -13.24 -3.87
C GLN A 161 14.55 -12.06 -3.66
N ILE A 162 13.62 -11.81 -4.60
CA ILE A 162 12.62 -10.75 -4.50
C ILE A 162 11.71 -10.95 -3.29
N LEU A 163 11.19 -12.18 -3.06
CA LEU A 163 10.34 -12.47 -1.91
C LEU A 163 11.07 -12.31 -0.57
N THR A 164 12.38 -12.62 -0.53
CA THR A 164 13.23 -12.42 0.64
C THR A 164 13.45 -10.93 0.92
N ALA A 165 13.72 -10.13 -0.10
CA ALA A 165 13.87 -8.68 0.03
C ALA A 165 12.55 -8.03 0.46
N LEU A 166 11.42 -8.42 -0.13
CA LEU A 166 10.09 -7.96 0.24
C LEU A 166 9.75 -8.25 1.70
N ASN A 167 10.09 -9.45 2.19
CA ASN A 167 9.89 -9.90 3.58
C ASN A 167 8.54 -9.47 4.19
N VAL A 168 7.47 -9.58 3.41
CA VAL A 168 6.13 -9.05 3.73
C VAL A 168 5.53 -9.58 5.03
N ASN A 169 6.01 -10.72 5.52
CA ASN A 169 5.49 -11.36 6.74
C ASN A 169 6.19 -10.91 8.02
N SER A 170 7.34 -10.23 7.93
CA SER A 170 8.11 -9.79 9.11
C SER A 170 7.70 -8.41 9.61
N ARG A 171 7.07 -7.60 8.78
CA ARG A 171 6.68 -6.23 9.13
C ARG A 171 5.33 -6.23 9.82
N ARG A 172 5.39 -6.22 11.14
CA ARG A 172 4.22 -6.13 12.01
C ARG A 172 4.35 -4.89 12.86
N LEU A 173 3.36 -4.01 12.75
CA LEU A 173 3.13 -2.92 13.69
C LEU A 173 1.89 -3.26 14.49
N SER A 174 1.96 -3.04 15.80
CA SER A 174 0.79 -3.18 16.66
C SER A 174 -0.20 -2.06 16.40
N HIS A 175 -1.48 -2.39 16.44
CA HIS A 175 -2.55 -1.41 16.37
C HIS A 175 -3.03 -1.05 17.77
N ARG A 176 -3.63 0.15 17.94
CA ARG A 176 -4.18 0.59 19.25
C ARG A 176 -5.25 -0.35 19.83
N PHE A 177 -5.84 -1.21 19.00
CA PHE A 177 -6.81 -2.22 19.40
C PHE A 177 -6.24 -3.64 19.48
N ASP A 178 -4.92 -3.81 19.30
CA ASP A 178 -4.26 -5.09 19.51
C ASP A 178 -4.16 -5.34 21.02
N GLY A 179 -4.70 -6.48 21.48
CA GLY A 179 -4.65 -6.88 22.89
C GLY A 179 -5.91 -6.56 23.71
N VAL A 180 -7.02 -6.19 23.06
CA VAL A 180 -8.33 -6.03 23.73
C VAL A 180 -9.30 -7.11 23.25
#